data_ba6a28fa349f33f484195db6e1615dee
#
_entry.id   ba6a28fa349f33f484195db6e1615dee
#
_cell.length_a   1.000
_cell.length_b   1.000
_cell.length_c   1.000
_cell.angle_alpha   90.00
_cell.angle_beta   90.00
_cell.angle_gamma   90.00
#
_symmetry.space_group_name_H-M   'P 1'
#
loop_
_entity.id
_entity.type
_entity.pdbx_description
1 polymer ?
#
loop_
_entity_poly.entity_id
_entity_poly.type
_entity_poly.pdbx_seq_one_letter_code
_entity_poly.pdbx_strand_id
1 'polypeptide(L)'
;MRKRILFNILFIIGMTCLVSCNDDNEKALDEGKNTESGDVQEDSMDPITEFTAAATSKANELQLKWKNPSDAVLVEISYALEVGGGDIPLTTNVRVYGEKNSKYALQLPEFGTYQIAAVAVDNYGKRSEKVTISATPAEKDAIDPDIIAEYKLPIADPFVLYHEGKYYAYGTRVNGFEVYISEDLKQWKRNDIKALSPENSWGTKWYWAPEVYYVKSKNLFYMFYSVEEHICVATSTSPEGPFIQREKKPIVADEKGIDTSFFIDDDGTPYLYYVRFTGGNVIWVAEMNDDLTSIKKETLTKCISATEPWEKKQGTIAEGPSLLKKGNTYYLIYSANHYESKDYAVGYATASSPKGPWTKYSGNPILRRDKEAAKSVGLVGTGHGAPFVCANGSYKYIFHAHASETSVGPRTSYISNFNISDKGVISITGETIEPVRIK
;
A
#
# COMPACT_ATOMS: atom_id res chain seq x y z
N MET A 1 -34.67 -25.77 27.02
CA MET A 1 -33.97 -27.04 26.75
C MET A 1 -32.58 -26.68 26.15
N ARG A 2 -31.55 -26.83 26.96
CA ARG A 2 -30.16 -26.59 26.57
C ARG A 2 -29.56 -27.88 26.02
N LYS A 3 -29.00 -27.89 24.81
CA LYS A 3 -28.14 -28.96 24.36
C LYS A 3 -26.72 -28.43 24.29
N ARG A 4 -25.88 -28.96 25.17
CA ARG A 4 -24.41 -28.84 25.15
C ARG A 4 -23.87 -29.88 24.15
N ILE A 5 -22.96 -29.47 23.27
CA ILE A 5 -22.17 -30.38 22.45
C ILE A 5 -20.76 -30.36 23.02
N LEU A 6 -20.30 -31.51 23.51
CA LEU A 6 -18.92 -31.80 23.92
C LEU A 6 -18.07 -32.05 22.66
N PHE A 7 -16.92 -31.44 22.58
CA PHE A 7 -15.84 -31.85 21.66
C PHE A 7 -14.81 -32.68 22.42
N ASN A 8 -14.62 -33.90 21.96
CA ASN A 8 -13.61 -34.85 22.44
C ASN A 8 -12.24 -34.47 21.83
N ILE A 9 -11.24 -34.33 22.71
CA ILE A 9 -9.82 -34.21 22.33
C ILE A 9 -9.24 -35.62 22.33
N LEU A 10 -8.73 -36.04 21.17
CA LEU A 10 -8.03 -37.32 20.99
C LEU A 10 -6.53 -37.10 21.25
N PHE A 11 -6.03 -37.72 22.32
CA PHE A 11 -4.59 -37.83 22.62
C PHE A 11 -4.02 -38.98 21.81
N ILE A 12 -2.99 -38.74 20.99
CA ILE A 12 -2.18 -39.82 20.39
C ILE A 12 -0.87 -39.89 21.17
N ILE A 13 -0.68 -41.00 21.87
CA ILE A 13 0.55 -41.40 22.56
C ILE A 13 1.46 -42.09 21.53
N GLY A 14 2.60 -41.49 21.24
CA GLY A 14 3.67 -42.11 20.45
C GLY A 14 4.61 -42.95 21.33
N MET A 15 4.74 -44.19 20.94
CA MET A 15 5.44 -45.27 21.60
C MET A 15 6.96 -45.17 21.33
N THR A 16 7.76 -45.10 22.36
CA THR A 16 9.23 -45.23 22.33
C THR A 16 9.65 -46.68 22.18
N CYS A 17 10.43 -46.99 21.16
CA CYS A 17 11.17 -48.25 21.10
C CYS A 17 12.61 -48.06 21.65
N LEU A 18 12.89 -48.71 22.76
CA LEU A 18 14.21 -48.96 23.27
C LEU A 18 14.75 -50.22 22.59
N VAL A 19 15.92 -50.15 21.97
CA VAL A 19 16.73 -51.33 21.61
C VAL A 19 18.01 -51.23 22.39
N SER A 20 18.16 -52.18 23.32
CA SER A 20 19.39 -52.52 24.05
C SER A 20 20.17 -53.56 23.26
N CYS A 21 21.46 -53.35 23.08
CA CYS A 21 22.41 -54.45 22.86
C CYS A 21 23.66 -54.16 23.66
N ASN A 22 23.86 -55.00 24.67
CA ASN A 22 25.13 -55.27 25.30
C ASN A 22 26.00 -56.09 24.34
N ASP A 23 27.31 -55.84 24.33
CA ASP A 23 28.27 -56.91 24.49
C ASP A 23 29.65 -56.39 24.88
N ASP A 24 30.18 -57.05 25.88
CA ASP A 24 31.46 -56.89 26.54
C ASP A 24 32.67 -57.21 25.63
N ASN A 25 33.77 -56.45 25.82
CA ASN A 25 35.11 -57.14 25.90
C ASN A 25 36.16 -56.19 26.47
N GLU A 26 36.61 -56.53 27.64
CA GLU A 26 37.84 -56.05 28.28
C GLU A 26 39.07 -56.41 27.46
N LYS A 27 40.01 -55.48 27.35
CA LYS A 27 41.46 -55.75 27.47
C LYS A 27 42.20 -54.47 27.88
N ALA A 28 42.78 -54.60 29.07
CA ALA A 28 43.77 -53.68 29.60
C ALA A 28 45.13 -53.82 28.92
N LEU A 29 45.91 -52.76 28.95
CA LEU A 29 47.37 -52.59 29.05
C LEU A 29 47.70 -51.32 28.19
N ASP A 30 48.43 -50.33 28.56
CA ASP A 30 49.60 -50.16 29.38
C ASP A 30 49.89 -48.64 29.52
N GLU A 31 50.61 -48.28 30.54
CA GLU A 31 51.00 -46.91 30.91
C GLU A 31 51.96 -46.28 29.88
N GLY A 32 51.75 -45.05 29.54
CA GLY A 32 52.72 -44.21 28.83
C GLY A 32 52.43 -42.71 29.10
N LYS A 33 53.11 -42.12 30.06
CA LYS A 33 53.21 -40.70 30.30
C LYS A 33 53.57 -39.96 29.02
N ASN A 34 52.78 -38.90 28.66
CA ASN A 34 53.37 -37.60 28.36
C ASN A 34 52.33 -36.49 28.50
N THR A 35 52.66 -35.57 29.32
CA THR A 35 52.07 -34.27 29.52
C THR A 35 52.34 -33.39 28.31
N GLU A 36 51.30 -33.00 27.60
CA GLU A 36 51.22 -31.68 26.98
C GLU A 36 49.78 -31.22 27.08
N SER A 37 49.57 -30.22 27.97
CA SER A 37 48.37 -29.41 28.00
C SER A 37 48.34 -28.55 26.77
N GLY A 38 47.81 -29.11 25.68
CA GLY A 38 47.33 -28.31 24.57
C GLY A 38 45.96 -27.80 24.97
N ASP A 39 45.85 -26.49 25.22
CA ASP A 39 44.57 -25.80 25.21
C ASP A 39 43.92 -26.15 23.88
N VAL A 40 42.93 -27.01 23.89
CA VAL A 40 41.99 -27.15 22.80
C VAL A 40 41.18 -25.84 22.84
N GLN A 41 41.66 -24.87 22.09
CA GLN A 41 40.89 -23.69 21.77
C GLN A 41 39.61 -24.25 21.11
N GLU A 42 38.50 -24.25 21.84
CA GLU A 42 37.20 -24.51 21.27
C GLU A 42 37.03 -23.52 20.13
N ASP A 43 37.05 -24.04 18.92
CA ASP A 43 36.88 -23.25 17.67
C ASP A 43 35.47 -22.71 17.64
N SER A 44 35.23 -21.63 18.44
CA SER A 44 33.95 -20.96 18.58
C SER A 44 33.77 -19.98 17.42
N MET A 45 32.53 -19.81 16.96
CA MET A 45 32.16 -18.83 15.98
C MET A 45 32.20 -17.42 16.61
N ASP A 46 32.63 -16.40 15.87
CA ASP A 46 32.58 -15.03 16.34
C ASP A 46 31.13 -14.61 16.62
N PRO A 47 30.88 -13.88 17.73
CA PRO A 47 29.56 -13.37 18.04
C PRO A 47 29.17 -12.20 17.13
N ILE A 48 27.88 -11.87 17.09
CA ILE A 48 27.42 -10.64 16.47
C ILE A 48 28.01 -9.42 17.22
N THR A 49 28.21 -8.33 16.51
CA THR A 49 28.68 -7.07 17.07
C THR A 49 27.67 -5.96 16.85
N GLU A 50 27.86 -4.81 17.51
CA GLU A 50 26.98 -3.63 17.39
C GLU A 50 25.50 -3.96 17.67
N PHE A 51 25.23 -4.93 18.57
CA PHE A 51 23.88 -5.33 18.89
C PHE A 51 23.17 -4.23 19.69
N THR A 52 22.08 -3.70 19.12
CA THR A 52 21.29 -2.62 19.71
C THR A 52 19.80 -2.90 19.57
N ALA A 53 19.00 -2.34 20.48
CA ALA A 53 17.55 -2.32 20.39
C ALA A 53 17.06 -0.89 20.67
N ALA A 54 16.12 -0.41 19.89
CA ALA A 54 15.47 0.88 20.08
C ALA A 54 13.95 0.70 19.98
N ALA A 55 13.19 1.39 20.84
CA ALA A 55 11.75 1.46 20.71
C ALA A 55 11.38 2.05 19.34
N THR A 56 10.37 1.45 18.70
CA THR A 56 9.79 2.00 17.47
C THR A 56 8.62 2.92 17.81
N SER A 57 7.95 3.45 16.80
CA SER A 57 6.71 4.19 16.98
C SER A 57 5.50 3.31 17.32
N LYS A 58 5.63 1.98 17.25
CA LYS A 58 4.57 1.02 17.57
C LYS A 58 4.68 0.54 19.02
N ALA A 59 3.52 0.39 19.65
CA ALA A 59 3.44 -0.20 20.98
C ALA A 59 4.06 -1.59 21.02
N ASN A 60 4.84 -1.86 22.05
CA ASN A 60 5.48 -3.15 22.30
C ASN A 60 6.38 -3.64 21.14
N GLU A 61 6.94 -2.75 20.32
CA GLU A 61 7.85 -3.12 19.22
C GLU A 61 9.25 -2.52 19.44
N LEU A 62 10.27 -3.35 19.24
CA LEU A 62 11.68 -2.95 19.26
C LEU A 62 12.32 -3.17 17.89
N GLN A 63 13.03 -2.18 17.37
CA GLN A 63 13.90 -2.35 16.22
C GLN A 63 15.27 -2.84 16.70
N LEU A 64 15.59 -4.09 16.41
CA LEU A 64 16.90 -4.68 16.65
C LEU A 64 17.82 -4.41 15.45
N LYS A 65 19.11 -4.14 15.74
CA LYS A 65 20.18 -4.01 14.73
C LYS A 65 21.44 -4.68 15.27
N TRP A 66 22.21 -5.26 14.37
CA TRP A 66 23.49 -5.89 14.68
C TRP A 66 24.38 -5.95 13.43
N LYS A 67 25.60 -6.40 13.61
CA LYS A 67 26.53 -6.73 12.53
C LYS A 67 26.85 -8.22 12.61
N ASN A 68 26.64 -8.94 11.50
CA ASN A 68 26.92 -10.36 11.40
C ASN A 68 28.43 -10.63 11.31
N PRO A 69 28.95 -11.68 11.94
CA PRO A 69 30.23 -12.26 11.56
C PRO A 69 30.18 -12.83 10.13
N SER A 70 31.35 -13.04 9.51
CA SER A 70 31.49 -13.33 8.08
C SER A 70 30.80 -14.61 7.62
N ASP A 71 30.66 -15.58 8.50
CA ASP A 71 30.19 -16.94 8.26
C ASP A 71 28.78 -17.21 8.81
N ALA A 72 28.15 -16.19 9.42
CA ALA A 72 26.78 -16.31 9.92
C ALA A 72 25.76 -16.38 8.79
N VAL A 73 24.95 -17.42 8.78
CA VAL A 73 23.80 -17.56 7.86
C VAL A 73 22.47 -17.36 8.54
N LEU A 74 22.46 -17.33 9.87
CA LEU A 74 21.29 -17.21 10.71
C LEU A 74 21.66 -16.51 12.02
N VAL A 75 20.79 -15.65 12.52
CA VAL A 75 20.82 -15.14 13.89
C VAL A 75 19.57 -15.60 14.62
N GLU A 76 19.75 -16.29 15.73
CA GLU A 76 18.69 -16.68 16.64
C GLU A 76 18.53 -15.62 17.71
N ILE A 77 17.30 -15.07 17.84
CA ILE A 77 16.96 -14.06 18.84
C ILE A 77 16.04 -14.71 19.87
N SER A 78 16.39 -14.58 21.14
CA SER A 78 15.56 -15.00 22.25
C SER A 78 15.33 -13.84 23.20
N TYR A 79 14.16 -13.81 23.85
CA TYR A 79 13.83 -12.72 24.76
C TYR A 79 12.97 -13.19 25.94
N ALA A 80 12.98 -12.45 27.02
CA ALA A 80 12.08 -12.62 28.15
C ALA A 80 11.86 -11.29 28.87
N LEU A 81 10.66 -11.11 29.44
CA LEU A 81 10.32 -9.95 30.27
C LEU A 81 11.15 -10.00 31.57
N GLU A 82 11.79 -8.90 31.92
CA GLU A 82 12.49 -8.77 33.21
C GLU A 82 11.49 -8.66 34.35
N VAL A 83 11.38 -9.72 35.16
CA VAL A 83 10.53 -9.74 36.35
C VAL A 83 11.38 -10.05 37.55
N GLY A 84 11.59 -9.06 38.44
CA GLY A 84 12.06 -9.30 39.80
C GLY A 84 13.52 -9.76 40.02
N GLY A 85 14.47 -9.43 39.11
CA GLY A 85 15.91 -9.46 39.38
C GLY A 85 16.57 -10.84 39.54
N GLY A 86 16.05 -11.87 38.87
CA GLY A 86 16.67 -13.21 38.76
C GLY A 86 17.09 -13.55 37.34
N ASP A 87 17.91 -14.61 37.17
CA ASP A 87 18.22 -15.17 35.87
C ASP A 87 16.93 -15.65 35.16
N ILE A 88 16.57 -15.00 34.09
CA ILE A 88 15.36 -15.31 33.34
C ILE A 88 15.73 -16.28 32.19
N PRO A 89 15.09 -17.46 32.09
CA PRO A 89 15.36 -18.38 30.99
C PRO A 89 14.85 -17.77 29.68
N LEU A 90 15.80 -17.45 28.79
CA LEU A 90 15.52 -16.96 27.44
C LEU A 90 15.18 -18.13 26.53
N THR A 91 14.05 -18.06 25.87
CA THR A 91 13.65 -19.05 24.83
C THR A 91 13.89 -18.46 23.46
N THR A 92 14.42 -19.26 22.53
CA THR A 92 14.56 -18.82 21.14
C THR A 92 13.19 -18.67 20.50
N ASN A 93 12.83 -17.44 20.19
CA ASN A 93 11.52 -17.11 19.65
C ASN A 93 11.56 -16.73 18.17
N VAL A 94 12.72 -16.26 17.69
CA VAL A 94 12.87 -15.72 16.33
C VAL A 94 14.15 -16.21 15.68
N ARG A 95 14.07 -16.55 14.40
CA ARG A 95 15.22 -16.88 13.54
C ARG A 95 15.26 -15.94 12.35
N VAL A 96 16.35 -15.21 12.21
CA VAL A 96 16.57 -14.26 11.11
C VAL A 96 17.62 -14.87 10.16
N TYR A 97 17.17 -15.32 9.00
CA TYR A 97 18.01 -15.96 8.00
C TYR A 97 18.64 -14.95 7.05
N GLY A 98 19.82 -15.27 6.54
CA GLY A 98 20.53 -14.56 5.49
C GLY A 98 21.71 -13.74 6.00
N GLU A 99 22.84 -13.92 5.35
CA GLU A 99 24.15 -13.32 5.69
C GLU A 99 24.12 -11.79 5.76
N LYS A 100 23.24 -11.15 4.99
CA LYS A 100 23.11 -9.69 4.91
C LYS A 100 22.04 -9.11 5.84
N ASN A 101 21.23 -9.94 6.51
CA ASN A 101 20.19 -9.47 7.39
C ASN A 101 20.78 -9.09 8.74
N SER A 102 20.76 -7.79 9.04
CA SER A 102 21.34 -7.19 10.24
C SER A 102 20.34 -6.34 11.03
N LYS A 103 19.04 -6.56 10.81
CA LYS A 103 17.96 -5.86 11.52
C LYS A 103 16.70 -6.73 11.60
N TYR A 104 15.91 -6.54 12.65
CA TYR A 104 14.63 -7.19 12.84
C TYR A 104 13.71 -6.35 13.71
N ALA A 105 12.45 -6.19 13.31
CA ALA A 105 11.41 -5.57 14.13
C ALA A 105 10.79 -6.66 15.02
N LEU A 106 11.09 -6.61 16.33
CA LEU A 106 10.63 -7.57 17.31
C LEU A 106 9.36 -7.09 17.98
N GLN A 107 8.22 -7.73 17.68
CA GLN A 107 6.96 -7.48 18.36
C GLN A 107 6.95 -8.27 19.68
N LEU A 108 6.71 -7.59 20.79
CA LEU A 108 6.66 -8.15 22.13
C LEU A 108 5.21 -8.32 22.60
N PRO A 109 4.92 -9.28 23.48
CA PRO A 109 3.55 -9.57 23.90
C PRO A 109 2.91 -8.47 24.78
N GLU A 110 3.72 -7.74 25.55
CA GLU A 110 3.25 -6.69 26.45
C GLU A 110 4.32 -5.62 26.69
N PHE A 111 3.95 -4.50 27.30
CA PHE A 111 4.89 -3.47 27.69
C PHE A 111 5.73 -3.89 28.90
N GLY A 112 7.01 -3.64 28.84
CA GLY A 112 7.96 -3.90 29.91
C GLY A 112 9.40 -3.89 29.42
N THR A 113 10.35 -4.01 30.37
CA THR A 113 11.78 -4.17 30.02
C THR A 113 12.05 -5.63 29.68
N TYR A 114 12.69 -5.88 28.57
CA TYR A 114 13.04 -7.21 28.11
C TYR A 114 14.54 -7.41 28.08
N GLN A 115 14.98 -8.56 28.53
CA GLN A 115 16.30 -9.08 28.20
C GLN A 115 16.23 -9.76 26.86
N ILE A 116 17.09 -9.37 25.92
CA ILE A 116 17.10 -9.86 24.54
C ILE A 116 18.50 -10.38 24.25
N ALA A 117 18.59 -11.60 23.78
CA ALA A 117 19.85 -12.24 23.42
C ALA A 117 19.85 -12.66 21.96
N ALA A 118 21.02 -12.60 21.37
CA ALA A 118 21.25 -13.04 19.99
C ALA A 118 22.47 -13.95 19.90
N VAL A 119 22.36 -14.97 19.05
CA VAL A 119 23.39 -15.98 18.77
C VAL A 119 23.50 -16.12 17.26
N ALA A 120 24.69 -15.96 16.70
CA ALA A 120 24.97 -16.25 15.30
C ALA A 120 25.16 -17.75 15.08
N VAL A 121 24.72 -18.24 13.93
CA VAL A 121 24.82 -19.67 13.54
C VAL A 121 25.31 -19.76 12.10
N ASP A 122 26.29 -20.62 11.83
CA ASP A 122 26.82 -20.88 10.50
C ASP A 122 26.06 -22.00 9.75
N ASN A 123 26.51 -22.31 8.53
CA ASN A 123 25.95 -23.36 7.67
C ASN A 123 26.05 -24.77 8.26
N TYR A 124 26.95 -24.99 9.22
CA TYR A 124 27.19 -26.29 9.85
C TYR A 124 26.48 -26.41 11.20
N GLY A 125 25.75 -25.35 11.63
CA GLY A 125 25.07 -25.31 12.92
C GLY A 125 25.98 -24.95 14.09
N LYS A 126 27.21 -24.50 13.84
CA LYS A 126 28.12 -23.96 14.84
C LYS A 126 27.55 -22.64 15.34
N ARG A 127 27.66 -22.37 16.64
CA ARG A 127 27.03 -21.27 17.32
C ARG A 127 28.07 -20.34 17.95
N SER A 128 27.81 -19.05 17.89
CA SER A 128 28.60 -18.05 18.61
C SER A 128 28.25 -18.03 20.09
N GLU A 129 29.07 -17.32 20.87
CA GLU A 129 28.64 -16.86 22.18
C GLU A 129 27.41 -15.95 22.07
N LYS A 130 26.65 -15.96 23.14
CA LYS A 130 25.42 -15.17 23.27
C LYS A 130 25.73 -13.72 23.60
N VAL A 131 25.22 -12.77 22.82
CA VAL A 131 25.26 -11.35 23.11
C VAL A 131 23.90 -10.91 23.65
N THR A 132 23.87 -10.23 24.80
CA THR A 132 22.62 -9.86 25.50
C THR A 132 22.56 -8.36 25.71
N ILE A 133 21.36 -7.81 25.54
CA ILE A 133 21.02 -6.40 25.82
C ILE A 133 19.69 -6.33 26.57
N SER A 134 19.44 -5.24 27.30
CA SER A 134 18.12 -4.92 27.88
C SER A 134 17.50 -3.75 27.11
N ALA A 135 16.21 -3.85 26.83
CA ALA A 135 15.48 -2.77 26.18
C ALA A 135 14.00 -2.75 26.57
N THR A 136 13.41 -1.54 26.56
CA THR A 136 12.00 -1.30 26.80
C THR A 136 11.36 -0.74 25.54
N PRO A 137 10.29 -1.34 24.99
CA PRO A 137 9.55 -0.80 23.87
C PRO A 137 8.74 0.45 24.28
N ALA A 138 8.07 1.09 23.32
CA ALA A 138 7.06 2.09 23.64
C ALA A 138 5.81 1.44 24.24
N GLU A 139 5.23 2.05 25.27
CA GLU A 139 4.00 1.55 25.91
C GLU A 139 2.77 1.72 25.02
N LYS A 140 2.76 2.77 24.23
CA LYS A 140 1.68 3.13 23.29
C LYS A 140 2.30 3.47 21.95
N ASP A 141 1.51 3.39 20.90
CA ASP A 141 1.92 3.92 19.63
C ASP A 141 2.31 5.39 19.82
N ALA A 142 3.58 5.68 19.59
CA ALA A 142 4.03 7.07 19.61
C ALA A 142 3.36 7.80 18.45
N ILE A 143 2.88 9.00 18.70
CA ILE A 143 2.54 9.91 17.62
C ILE A 143 3.85 10.16 16.87
N ASP A 144 3.96 9.64 15.64
CA ASP A 144 5.10 9.90 14.77
C ASP A 144 5.22 11.44 14.64
N PRO A 145 6.33 12.08 15.06
CA PRO A 145 6.47 13.53 14.95
C PRO A 145 6.40 14.04 13.50
N ASP A 146 6.61 13.17 12.52
CA ASP A 146 6.43 13.47 11.10
C ASP A 146 4.96 13.37 10.67
N ILE A 147 4.08 12.82 11.52
CA ILE A 147 2.63 12.86 11.33
C ILE A 147 2.12 14.19 11.86
N ILE A 148 1.86 15.11 10.95
CA ILE A 148 1.30 16.41 11.30
C ILE A 148 -0.14 16.19 11.78
N ALA A 149 -0.34 16.15 13.08
CA ALA A 149 -1.67 16.12 13.69
C ALA A 149 -2.46 17.35 13.20
N GLU A 150 -3.68 17.12 12.71
CA GLU A 150 -4.69 18.12 12.35
C GLU A 150 -4.77 18.60 10.90
N TYR A 151 -3.87 18.27 9.99
CA TYR A 151 -4.06 18.65 8.59
C TYR A 151 -4.84 17.58 7.81
N LYS A 152 -5.95 17.98 7.22
CA LYS A 152 -6.63 17.20 6.17
C LYS A 152 -5.63 16.96 5.05
N LEU A 153 -5.61 15.75 4.50
CA LEU A 153 -4.71 15.40 3.40
C LEU A 153 -4.98 16.34 2.22
N PRO A 154 -4.10 17.31 1.94
CA PRO A 154 -4.34 18.34 0.94
C PRO A 154 -4.02 17.78 -0.46
N ILE A 155 -4.70 16.71 -0.82
CA ILE A 155 -4.62 16.09 -2.15
C ILE A 155 -5.89 16.42 -2.91
N ALA A 156 -5.74 16.97 -4.09
CA ALA A 156 -6.79 17.07 -5.09
C ALA A 156 -6.66 15.89 -6.06
N ASP A 157 -7.76 15.50 -6.70
CA ASP A 157 -7.78 14.44 -7.71
C ASP A 157 -7.12 13.16 -7.19
N PRO A 158 -7.59 12.63 -6.03
CA PRO A 158 -6.89 11.59 -5.29
C PRO A 158 -7.11 10.20 -5.89
N PHE A 159 -6.08 9.38 -5.81
CA PHE A 159 -6.10 7.96 -6.13
C PHE A 159 -5.47 7.16 -5.00
N VAL A 160 -5.99 5.96 -4.70
CA VAL A 160 -5.43 5.04 -3.71
C VAL A 160 -5.15 3.68 -4.32
N LEU A 161 -3.91 3.24 -4.20
CA LEU A 161 -3.50 1.86 -4.44
C LEU A 161 -3.41 1.10 -3.12
N TYR A 162 -4.03 -0.07 -3.02
CA TYR A 162 -3.75 -1.05 -1.98
C TYR A 162 -2.74 -2.08 -2.49
N HIS A 163 -1.63 -2.25 -1.79
CA HIS A 163 -0.59 -3.22 -2.16
C HIS A 163 0.14 -3.71 -0.91
N GLU A 164 0.27 -5.04 -0.77
CA GLU A 164 1.03 -5.71 0.30
C GLU A 164 0.74 -5.17 1.72
N GLY A 165 -0.54 -5.03 2.04
CA GLY A 165 -0.97 -4.62 3.38
C GLY A 165 -0.98 -3.12 3.64
N LYS A 166 -0.59 -2.29 2.66
CA LYS A 166 -0.55 -0.84 2.78
C LYS A 166 -1.37 -0.15 1.69
N TYR A 167 -1.81 1.06 2.00
CA TYR A 167 -2.50 1.97 1.10
C TYR A 167 -1.56 3.11 0.73
N TYR A 168 -1.50 3.43 -0.55
CA TYR A 168 -0.66 4.48 -1.11
C TYR A 168 -1.56 5.49 -1.80
N ALA A 169 -1.58 6.72 -1.29
CA ALA A 169 -2.40 7.80 -1.85
C ALA A 169 -1.54 8.79 -2.64
N TYR A 170 -2.02 9.14 -3.82
CA TYR A 170 -1.40 10.09 -4.73
C TYR A 170 -2.44 11.15 -5.12
N GLY A 171 -1.99 12.31 -5.60
CA GLY A 171 -2.89 13.35 -6.08
C GLY A 171 -2.15 14.51 -6.73
N THR A 172 -2.91 15.41 -7.29
CA THR A 172 -2.44 16.61 -7.99
C THR A 172 -1.50 17.47 -7.15
N ARG A 173 -0.39 17.88 -7.75
CA ARG A 173 0.64 18.76 -7.19
C ARG A 173 1.16 19.74 -8.25
N VAL A 174 1.85 20.76 -7.78
CA VAL A 174 2.47 21.77 -8.67
C VAL A 174 3.75 21.23 -9.31
N ASN A 175 4.53 20.44 -8.58
CA ASN A 175 5.90 20.08 -8.95
C ASN A 175 6.21 18.61 -8.61
N GLY A 176 5.84 17.70 -9.51
CA GLY A 176 5.95 16.26 -9.30
C GLY A 176 4.85 15.73 -8.37
N PHE A 177 4.96 14.48 -7.94
CA PHE A 177 3.99 13.83 -7.06
C PHE A 177 4.63 13.36 -5.76
N GLU A 178 3.91 13.54 -4.67
CA GLU A 178 4.19 12.93 -3.37
C GLU A 178 3.38 11.64 -3.24
N VAL A 179 3.77 10.79 -2.30
CA VAL A 179 2.96 9.64 -1.89
C VAL A 179 2.74 9.69 -0.40
N TYR A 180 1.53 9.36 0.01
CA TYR A 180 1.11 9.21 1.40
C TYR A 180 0.78 7.76 1.64
N ILE A 181 1.26 7.21 2.76
CA ILE A 181 1.20 5.78 3.08
C ILE A 181 0.37 5.59 4.34
N SER A 182 -0.53 4.60 4.33
CA SER A 182 -1.35 4.23 5.47
C SER A 182 -1.49 2.71 5.57
N GLU A 183 -1.64 2.19 6.78
CA GLU A 183 -1.99 0.79 7.03
C GLU A 183 -3.47 0.62 7.41
N ASP A 184 -4.15 1.71 7.81
CA ASP A 184 -5.50 1.67 8.39
C ASP A 184 -6.52 2.62 7.73
N LEU A 185 -6.11 3.38 6.71
CA LEU A 185 -6.88 4.45 6.05
C LEU A 185 -7.22 5.65 6.94
N LYS A 186 -6.80 5.66 8.18
CA LYS A 186 -7.06 6.72 9.16
C LYS A 186 -5.86 7.62 9.36
N GLN A 187 -4.69 6.99 9.43
CA GLN A 187 -3.42 7.67 9.61
C GLN A 187 -2.58 7.55 8.34
N TRP A 188 -2.10 8.69 7.86
CA TRP A 188 -1.31 8.76 6.65
C TRP A 188 0.02 9.45 6.92
N LYS A 189 1.09 8.87 6.44
CA LYS A 189 2.43 9.45 6.50
C LYS A 189 2.87 9.84 5.10
N ARG A 190 3.34 11.08 4.94
CA ARG A 190 3.99 11.48 3.69
C ARG A 190 5.36 10.83 3.59
N ASN A 191 5.68 10.26 2.45
CA ASN A 191 7.05 9.77 2.19
C ASN A 191 8.00 10.96 2.00
N ASP A 192 9.24 10.83 2.49
CA ASP A 192 10.27 11.88 2.38
C ASP A 192 10.72 12.10 0.94
N ILE A 193 10.64 11.05 0.11
CA ILE A 193 11.02 11.08 -1.30
C ILE A 193 9.76 11.24 -2.15
N LYS A 194 9.81 12.14 -3.13
CA LYS A 194 8.73 12.26 -4.11
C LYS A 194 8.55 10.95 -4.90
N ALA A 195 7.30 10.54 -5.08
CA ALA A 195 7.00 9.41 -5.94
C ALA A 195 7.43 9.67 -7.40
N LEU A 196 7.23 10.89 -7.88
CA LEU A 196 7.73 11.34 -9.19
C LEU A 196 8.26 12.77 -9.05
N SER A 197 9.51 13.00 -9.43
CA SER A 197 10.10 14.33 -9.52
C SER A 197 10.14 14.81 -10.99
N PRO A 198 10.16 16.13 -11.24
CA PRO A 198 10.24 16.68 -12.60
C PRO A 198 11.45 16.20 -13.39
N GLU A 199 12.58 15.95 -12.72
CA GLU A 199 13.80 15.44 -13.35
C GLU A 199 13.59 14.04 -13.97
N ASN A 200 12.61 13.31 -13.47
CA ASN A 200 12.26 11.94 -13.91
C ASN A 200 11.07 11.90 -14.88
N SER A 201 10.57 13.05 -15.32
CA SER A 201 9.39 13.19 -16.14
C SER A 201 9.65 14.06 -17.39
N TRP A 202 8.74 13.96 -18.35
CA TRP A 202 8.53 15.01 -19.34
C TRP A 202 7.74 16.14 -18.71
N GLY A 203 7.96 17.38 -19.12
CA GLY A 203 7.29 18.56 -18.60
C GLY A 203 7.85 19.01 -17.25
N THR A 204 7.46 20.19 -16.82
CA THR A 204 8.03 20.86 -15.65
C THR A 204 6.99 21.43 -14.67
N LYS A 205 5.69 21.45 -15.05
CA LYS A 205 4.62 22.08 -14.28
C LYS A 205 3.28 21.41 -14.51
N TRP A 206 2.32 21.65 -13.60
CA TRP A 206 0.94 21.17 -13.70
C TRP A 206 0.88 19.65 -13.70
N TYR A 207 1.38 19.03 -12.62
CA TYR A 207 1.33 17.61 -12.39
C TYR A 207 -0.05 17.24 -11.81
N TRP A 208 -0.92 16.64 -12.64
CA TRP A 208 -2.32 16.42 -12.29
C TRP A 208 -2.73 14.96 -12.35
N ALA A 209 -3.69 14.61 -11.46
CA ALA A 209 -4.45 13.37 -11.45
C ALA A 209 -3.61 12.09 -11.70
N PRO A 210 -2.63 11.78 -10.84
CA PRO A 210 -1.86 10.55 -10.96
C PRO A 210 -2.68 9.34 -10.52
N GLU A 211 -2.69 8.28 -11.30
CA GLU A 211 -3.19 6.96 -10.93
C GLU A 211 -2.07 5.92 -11.02
N VAL A 212 -1.96 5.03 -10.03
CA VAL A 212 -0.87 4.06 -9.93
C VAL A 212 -1.42 2.64 -9.90
N TYR A 213 -0.89 1.79 -10.79
CA TYR A 213 -1.34 0.41 -10.96
C TYR A 213 -0.17 -0.55 -10.91
N TYR A 214 -0.31 -1.66 -10.19
CA TYR A 214 0.64 -2.76 -10.24
C TYR A 214 0.29 -3.70 -11.39
N VAL A 215 1.15 -3.75 -12.39
CA VAL A 215 1.00 -4.66 -13.54
C VAL A 215 1.78 -5.94 -13.27
N LYS A 216 1.09 -6.96 -12.77
CA LYS A 216 1.69 -8.22 -12.33
C LYS A 216 2.51 -8.90 -13.42
N SER A 217 2.05 -8.90 -14.67
CA SER A 217 2.78 -9.51 -15.80
C SER A 217 4.11 -8.83 -16.13
N LYS A 218 4.29 -7.58 -15.72
CA LYS A 218 5.52 -6.79 -15.91
C LYS A 218 6.34 -6.69 -14.62
N ASN A 219 5.77 -7.07 -13.47
CA ASN A 219 6.34 -6.89 -12.13
C ASN A 219 6.78 -5.43 -11.86
N LEU A 220 5.94 -4.48 -12.29
CA LEU A 220 6.20 -3.04 -12.20
C LEU A 220 4.93 -2.28 -11.81
N PHE A 221 5.14 -1.15 -11.15
CA PHE A 221 4.12 -0.13 -10.95
C PHE A 221 4.17 0.87 -12.11
N TYR A 222 3.00 1.20 -12.63
CA TYR A 222 2.80 2.19 -13.68
C TYR A 222 2.01 3.35 -13.09
N MET A 223 2.58 4.54 -13.16
CA MET A 223 1.90 5.79 -12.81
C MET A 223 1.50 6.48 -14.11
N PHE A 224 0.19 6.57 -14.35
CA PHE A 224 -0.39 7.37 -15.43
C PHE A 224 -0.77 8.73 -14.85
N TYR A 225 -0.46 9.81 -15.55
CA TYR A 225 -0.65 11.17 -15.03
C TYR A 225 -0.73 12.18 -16.16
N SER A 226 -1.11 13.41 -15.81
CA SER A 226 -1.08 14.55 -16.72
C SER A 226 0.00 15.53 -16.29
N VAL A 227 0.71 16.11 -17.24
CA VAL A 227 1.65 17.22 -17.05
C VAL A 227 1.57 18.14 -18.26
N GLU A 228 1.51 19.46 -18.05
CA GLU A 228 1.33 20.45 -19.12
C GLU A 228 0.19 20.11 -20.10
N GLU A 229 -0.92 19.57 -19.54
CA GLU A 229 -2.07 19.08 -20.31
C GLU A 229 -1.74 17.97 -21.33
N HIS A 230 -0.76 17.15 -21.05
CA HIS A 230 -0.46 15.93 -21.82
C HIS A 230 -0.43 14.72 -20.91
N ILE A 231 -0.96 13.61 -21.40
CA ILE A 231 -0.96 12.34 -20.66
C ILE A 231 0.39 11.64 -20.78
N CYS A 232 0.91 11.20 -19.65
CA CYS A 232 2.21 10.57 -19.51
C CYS A 232 2.13 9.29 -18.69
N VAL A 233 3.19 8.47 -18.77
CA VAL A 233 3.36 7.29 -17.94
C VAL A 233 4.80 7.16 -17.47
N ALA A 234 4.98 6.82 -16.20
CA ALA A 234 6.27 6.50 -15.58
C ALA A 234 6.17 5.18 -14.84
N THR A 235 7.30 4.50 -14.64
CA THR A 235 7.34 3.18 -13.98
C THR A 235 8.28 3.17 -12.80
N SER A 236 7.98 2.29 -11.82
CA SER A 236 8.82 2.02 -10.66
C SER A 236 8.73 0.55 -10.26
N THR A 237 9.71 0.07 -9.52
CA THR A 237 9.67 -1.23 -8.83
C THR A 237 9.02 -1.15 -7.45
N SER A 238 8.71 0.06 -6.97
CA SER A 238 8.07 0.32 -5.68
C SER A 238 6.86 1.25 -5.87
N PRO A 239 5.76 1.06 -5.12
CA PRO A 239 4.65 2.01 -5.12
C PRO A 239 5.05 3.38 -4.54
N GLU A 240 6.08 3.45 -3.74
CA GLU A 240 6.62 4.69 -3.19
C GLU A 240 7.42 5.51 -4.22
N GLY A 241 7.78 4.89 -5.33
CA GLY A 241 8.68 5.47 -6.32
C GLY A 241 10.16 5.15 -6.01
N PRO A 242 11.13 5.89 -6.58
CA PRO A 242 10.88 6.92 -7.59
C PRO A 242 10.33 6.32 -8.90
N PHE A 243 9.28 6.94 -9.42
CA PHE A 243 8.81 6.65 -10.76
C PHE A 243 9.68 7.35 -11.78
N ILE A 244 10.01 6.67 -12.88
CA ILE A 244 10.87 7.17 -13.94
C ILE A 244 10.18 7.01 -15.27
N GLN A 245 9.99 8.11 -15.97
CA GLN A 245 9.60 8.09 -17.37
C GLN A 245 10.86 7.93 -18.23
N ARG A 246 11.11 6.71 -18.71
CA ARG A 246 12.34 6.37 -19.45
C ARG A 246 12.46 7.16 -20.74
N GLU A 247 11.39 7.20 -21.53
CA GLU A 247 11.30 8.05 -22.70
C GLU A 247 10.49 9.29 -22.32
N LYS A 248 11.17 10.42 -22.10
CA LYS A 248 10.52 11.66 -21.67
C LYS A 248 9.69 12.27 -22.80
N LYS A 249 8.53 11.67 -23.06
CA LYS A 249 7.54 12.12 -24.02
C LYS A 249 6.12 11.76 -23.57
N PRO A 250 5.09 12.52 -23.97
CA PRO A 250 3.71 12.15 -23.72
C PRO A 250 3.32 10.83 -24.43
N ILE A 251 2.30 10.14 -23.89
CA ILE A 251 1.67 8.95 -24.53
C ILE A 251 1.08 9.35 -25.89
N VAL A 252 0.47 10.55 -25.95
CA VAL A 252 -0.03 11.18 -27.18
C VAL A 252 0.60 12.58 -27.25
N ALA A 253 1.59 12.75 -28.14
CA ALA A 253 2.39 13.98 -28.21
C ALA A 253 1.75 15.08 -29.06
N ASP A 254 0.87 14.74 -29.98
CA ASP A 254 0.28 15.63 -30.97
C ASP A 254 -1.09 16.21 -30.54
N GLU A 255 -1.54 15.88 -29.32
CA GLU A 255 -2.76 16.47 -28.76
C GLU A 255 -2.68 16.64 -27.22
N LYS A 256 -3.43 17.59 -26.73
CA LYS A 256 -3.63 17.77 -25.29
C LYS A 256 -4.66 16.79 -24.75
N GLY A 257 -4.39 16.27 -23.54
CA GLY A 257 -5.31 15.41 -22.80
C GLY A 257 -4.94 15.37 -21.34
N ILE A 258 -5.90 15.08 -20.48
CA ILE A 258 -5.75 15.01 -19.03
C ILE A 258 -6.49 13.80 -18.45
N ASP A 259 -6.30 13.55 -17.16
CA ASP A 259 -7.10 12.62 -16.35
C ASP A 259 -7.15 11.21 -16.92
N THR A 260 -6.11 10.48 -16.68
CA THR A 260 -5.97 9.11 -17.17
C THR A 260 -6.56 8.10 -16.20
N SER A 261 -7.20 7.03 -16.71
CA SER A 261 -7.54 5.82 -15.95
C SER A 261 -7.18 4.58 -16.75
N PHE A 262 -6.40 3.70 -16.16
CA PHE A 262 -5.89 2.50 -16.83
C PHE A 262 -6.66 1.25 -16.38
N PHE A 263 -6.93 0.36 -17.33
CA PHE A 263 -7.66 -0.87 -17.06
C PHE A 263 -7.13 -2.01 -17.96
N ILE A 264 -6.97 -3.19 -17.37
CA ILE A 264 -6.71 -4.42 -18.13
C ILE A 264 -7.94 -5.31 -18.01
N ASP A 265 -8.52 -5.69 -19.16
CA ASP A 265 -9.68 -6.56 -19.18
C ASP A 265 -9.29 -8.04 -18.93
N ASP A 266 -10.29 -8.89 -18.72
CA ASP A 266 -10.09 -10.32 -18.44
C ASP A 266 -9.37 -11.08 -19.54
N ASP A 267 -9.46 -10.61 -20.78
CA ASP A 267 -8.74 -11.16 -21.91
C ASP A 267 -7.28 -10.67 -22.04
N GLY A 268 -6.86 -9.80 -21.12
CA GLY A 268 -5.53 -9.20 -21.07
C GLY A 268 -5.36 -7.93 -21.90
N THR A 269 -6.40 -7.46 -22.59
CA THR A 269 -6.33 -6.23 -23.39
C THR A 269 -6.23 -5.00 -22.48
N PRO A 270 -5.17 -4.18 -22.61
CA PRO A 270 -5.02 -2.97 -21.81
C PRO A 270 -5.74 -1.78 -22.48
N TYR A 271 -6.46 -1.02 -21.67
CA TYR A 271 -7.19 0.18 -22.08
C TYR A 271 -6.72 1.40 -21.29
N LEU A 272 -6.66 2.55 -21.95
CA LEU A 272 -6.44 3.85 -21.32
C LEU A 272 -7.63 4.75 -21.62
N TYR A 273 -8.33 5.15 -20.57
CA TYR A 273 -9.32 6.20 -20.60
C TYR A 273 -8.63 7.52 -20.30
N TYR A 274 -9.02 8.58 -20.99
CA TYR A 274 -8.51 9.92 -20.74
C TYR A 274 -9.42 10.99 -21.32
N VAL A 275 -9.25 12.19 -20.84
CA VAL A 275 -10.01 13.36 -21.29
C VAL A 275 -9.31 14.01 -22.48
N ARG A 276 -10.07 14.27 -23.54
CA ARG A 276 -9.68 15.07 -24.70
C ARG A 276 -10.53 16.34 -24.77
N PHE A 277 -9.96 17.42 -25.25
CA PHE A 277 -10.64 18.70 -25.40
C PHE A 277 -11.35 18.77 -26.76
N THR A 278 -12.47 18.07 -26.89
CA THR A 278 -13.22 17.90 -28.16
C THR A 278 -14.65 18.44 -28.06
N GLY A 279 -14.76 19.76 -27.82
CA GLY A 279 -16.04 20.43 -27.55
C GLY A 279 -16.40 20.41 -26.06
N GLY A 280 -15.47 20.78 -25.21
CA GLY A 280 -15.44 20.63 -23.76
C GLY A 280 -14.53 19.48 -23.36
N ASN A 281 -14.53 19.10 -22.09
CA ASN A 281 -13.86 17.92 -21.61
C ASN A 281 -14.70 16.68 -21.92
N VAL A 282 -14.14 15.78 -22.68
CA VAL A 282 -14.83 14.56 -23.16
C VAL A 282 -13.94 13.34 -22.86
N ILE A 283 -14.52 12.32 -22.25
CA ILE A 283 -13.81 11.08 -21.94
C ILE A 283 -13.78 10.18 -23.19
N TRP A 284 -12.60 9.73 -23.53
CA TRP A 284 -12.31 8.77 -24.60
C TRP A 284 -11.57 7.58 -24.05
N VAL A 285 -11.58 6.47 -24.79
CA VAL A 285 -10.81 5.25 -24.51
C VAL A 285 -10.06 4.81 -25.77
N ALA A 286 -8.86 4.28 -25.56
CA ALA A 286 -8.12 3.56 -26.60
C ALA A 286 -7.50 2.28 -26.01
N GLU A 287 -7.28 1.27 -26.84
CA GLU A 287 -6.40 0.16 -26.48
C GLU A 287 -4.96 0.65 -26.40
N MET A 288 -4.21 0.14 -25.46
CA MET A 288 -2.79 0.40 -25.37
C MET A 288 -1.97 -0.67 -26.10
N ASN A 289 -0.77 -0.32 -26.52
CA ASN A 289 0.22 -1.29 -26.95
C ASN A 289 0.76 -2.08 -25.73
N ASP A 290 1.40 -3.22 -25.99
CA ASP A 290 1.88 -4.13 -24.94
C ASP A 290 2.94 -3.53 -24.00
N ASP A 291 3.62 -2.48 -24.45
CA ASP A 291 4.58 -1.73 -23.65
C ASP A 291 3.94 -0.79 -22.63
N LEU A 292 2.64 -0.53 -22.74
CA LEU A 292 1.84 0.37 -21.91
C LEU A 292 2.34 1.83 -21.91
N THR A 293 3.08 2.23 -22.96
CA THR A 293 3.63 3.59 -23.10
C THR A 293 3.01 4.36 -24.25
N SER A 294 2.16 3.71 -25.05
CA SER A 294 1.49 4.29 -26.21
C SER A 294 0.11 3.65 -26.43
N ILE A 295 -0.78 4.35 -27.13
CA ILE A 295 -2.11 3.88 -27.49
C ILE A 295 -2.16 3.43 -28.94
N LYS A 296 -3.10 2.54 -29.28
CA LYS A 296 -3.50 2.20 -30.64
C LYS A 296 -4.51 3.24 -31.11
N LYS A 297 -4.06 4.29 -31.80
CA LYS A 297 -4.89 5.45 -32.19
C LYS A 297 -6.14 5.08 -32.99
N GLU A 298 -6.08 4.02 -33.80
CA GLU A 298 -7.18 3.50 -34.57
C GLU A 298 -8.33 2.91 -33.74
N THR A 299 -8.08 2.60 -32.49
CA THR A 299 -9.08 2.08 -31.54
C THR A 299 -9.79 3.16 -30.73
N LEU A 300 -9.40 4.43 -30.91
CA LEU A 300 -9.87 5.55 -30.14
C LEU A 300 -11.39 5.72 -30.26
N THR A 301 -12.09 5.63 -29.12
CA THR A 301 -13.55 5.64 -29.06
C THR A 301 -14.03 6.66 -28.03
N LYS A 302 -15.04 7.46 -28.40
CA LYS A 302 -15.69 8.41 -27.49
C LYS A 302 -16.56 7.67 -26.49
N CYS A 303 -16.40 7.99 -25.17
CA CYS A 303 -17.18 7.40 -24.10
C CYS A 303 -18.26 8.33 -23.57
N ILE A 304 -17.85 9.38 -22.84
CA ILE A 304 -18.75 10.28 -22.10
C ILE A 304 -18.47 11.74 -22.46
N SER A 305 -19.53 12.48 -22.76
CA SER A 305 -19.51 13.95 -22.82
C SER A 305 -20.62 14.51 -21.93
N ALA A 306 -20.47 15.71 -21.44
CA ALA A 306 -21.49 16.39 -20.64
C ALA A 306 -22.72 16.70 -21.49
N THR A 307 -23.80 15.96 -21.29
CA THR A 307 -25.09 16.10 -22.00
C THR A 307 -26.23 16.50 -21.10
N GLU A 308 -26.18 16.05 -19.83
CA GLU A 308 -27.22 16.26 -18.86
C GLU A 308 -27.17 17.65 -18.23
N PRO A 309 -28.31 18.24 -17.80
CA PRO A 309 -28.35 19.56 -17.19
C PRO A 309 -27.43 19.70 -15.98
N TRP A 310 -27.30 18.66 -15.16
CA TRP A 310 -26.45 18.70 -13.96
C TRP A 310 -24.95 18.73 -14.31
N GLU A 311 -24.57 18.30 -15.50
CA GLU A 311 -23.17 18.23 -15.98
C GLU A 311 -22.70 19.55 -16.60
N LYS A 312 -23.58 20.52 -16.83
CA LYS A 312 -23.32 21.73 -17.61
C LYS A 312 -23.59 23.02 -16.86
N LYS A 313 -23.61 23.00 -15.54
CA LYS A 313 -23.88 24.21 -14.74
C LYS A 313 -22.76 25.24 -14.85
N GLN A 314 -21.53 24.77 -14.93
CA GLN A 314 -20.35 25.62 -15.13
C GLN A 314 -19.38 24.85 -16.06
N GLY A 315 -19.46 25.15 -17.35
CA GLY A 315 -18.67 24.46 -18.39
C GLY A 315 -19.32 23.17 -18.88
N THR A 316 -18.86 22.70 -20.05
CA THR A 316 -19.23 21.42 -20.66
C THR A 316 -18.11 20.42 -20.36
N ILE A 317 -18.14 19.83 -19.16
CA ILE A 317 -17.03 19.07 -18.61
C ILE A 317 -17.53 17.71 -18.14
N ALA A 318 -16.91 16.66 -18.68
CA ALA A 318 -16.92 15.29 -18.16
C ALA A 318 -15.46 14.83 -18.06
N GLU A 319 -14.98 14.59 -16.85
CA GLU A 319 -13.56 14.34 -16.57
C GLU A 319 -13.37 13.36 -15.41
N GLY A 320 -12.11 13.11 -14.99
CA GLY A 320 -11.79 12.19 -13.90
C GLY A 320 -12.38 10.79 -14.11
N PRO A 321 -12.14 10.14 -15.27
CA PRO A 321 -12.66 8.79 -15.47
C PRO A 321 -12.05 7.82 -14.47
N SER A 322 -12.84 6.85 -13.99
CA SER A 322 -12.35 5.69 -13.26
C SER A 322 -13.16 4.47 -13.66
N LEU A 323 -12.48 3.44 -14.16
CA LEU A 323 -13.15 2.23 -14.65
C LEU A 323 -13.14 1.12 -13.61
N LEU A 324 -14.29 0.45 -13.49
CA LEU A 324 -14.49 -0.73 -12.66
C LEU A 324 -15.29 -1.77 -13.46
N LYS A 325 -15.00 -3.06 -13.27
CA LYS A 325 -15.77 -4.18 -13.81
C LYS A 325 -16.36 -5.02 -12.70
N LYS A 326 -17.65 -5.35 -12.78
CA LYS A 326 -18.32 -6.33 -11.89
C LYS A 326 -19.13 -7.30 -12.75
N GLY A 327 -18.71 -8.56 -12.77
CA GLY A 327 -19.27 -9.53 -13.71
C GLY A 327 -19.05 -9.08 -15.16
N ASN A 328 -20.11 -9.07 -15.96
CA ASN A 328 -20.06 -8.64 -17.37
C ASN A 328 -20.41 -7.15 -17.57
N THR A 329 -20.47 -6.36 -16.48
CA THR A 329 -20.82 -4.95 -16.55
C THR A 329 -19.62 -4.08 -16.25
N TYR A 330 -19.34 -3.15 -17.13
CA TYR A 330 -18.34 -2.09 -16.96
C TYR A 330 -19.02 -0.85 -16.40
N TYR A 331 -18.36 -0.21 -15.43
CA TYR A 331 -18.80 1.01 -14.78
C TYR A 331 -17.75 2.08 -15.02
N LEU A 332 -18.10 3.12 -15.75
CA LEU A 332 -17.28 4.30 -15.94
C LEU A 332 -17.78 5.38 -15.00
N ILE A 333 -17.06 5.59 -13.92
CA ILE A 333 -17.31 6.66 -12.96
C ILE A 333 -16.63 7.91 -13.51
N TYR A 334 -17.26 9.09 -13.39
CA TYR A 334 -16.73 10.33 -13.90
C TYR A 334 -17.23 11.52 -13.07
N SER A 335 -16.55 12.64 -13.21
CA SER A 335 -16.95 13.91 -12.62
C SER A 335 -17.41 14.89 -13.67
N ALA A 336 -18.29 15.80 -13.30
CA ALA A 336 -18.84 16.77 -14.22
C ALA A 336 -19.00 18.16 -13.58
N ASN A 337 -19.08 19.16 -14.42
CA ASN A 337 -18.90 20.59 -14.18
C ASN A 337 -17.41 20.98 -14.05
N HIS A 338 -17.15 22.27 -13.86
CA HIS A 338 -15.82 22.76 -13.54
C HIS A 338 -15.47 22.47 -12.09
N TYR A 339 -14.23 22.05 -11.80
CA TYR A 339 -13.79 21.69 -10.45
C TYR A 339 -13.92 22.84 -9.43
N GLU A 340 -13.97 24.09 -9.89
CA GLU A 340 -14.22 25.26 -9.03
C GLU A 340 -15.71 25.47 -8.71
N SER A 341 -16.60 24.74 -9.39
CA SER A 341 -18.03 24.82 -9.12
C SER A 341 -18.38 24.12 -7.82
N LYS A 342 -19.20 24.76 -6.99
CA LYS A 342 -19.81 24.10 -5.82
C LYS A 342 -20.68 22.89 -6.22
N ASP A 343 -21.13 22.85 -7.47
CA ASP A 343 -21.93 21.77 -8.05
C ASP A 343 -21.07 20.74 -8.80
N TYR A 344 -19.73 20.77 -8.63
CA TYR A 344 -18.87 19.68 -9.10
C TYR A 344 -19.34 18.37 -8.48
N ALA A 345 -19.53 17.34 -9.30
CA ALA A 345 -20.29 16.18 -8.88
C ALA A 345 -19.80 14.90 -9.59
N VAL A 346 -20.08 13.76 -8.96
CA VAL A 346 -19.77 12.42 -9.50
C VAL A 346 -21.01 11.75 -10.05
N GLY A 347 -20.89 11.20 -11.24
CA GLY A 347 -21.86 10.29 -11.85
C GLY A 347 -21.18 9.03 -12.37
N TYR A 348 -21.96 8.12 -12.93
CA TYR A 348 -21.43 6.96 -13.63
C TYR A 348 -22.29 6.56 -14.82
N ALA A 349 -21.69 5.80 -15.73
CA ALA A 349 -22.35 5.13 -16.82
C ALA A 349 -21.96 3.65 -16.84
N THR A 350 -22.79 2.82 -17.47
CA THR A 350 -22.56 1.38 -17.60
C THR A 350 -22.49 0.96 -19.05
N ALA A 351 -21.76 -0.11 -19.34
CA ALA A 351 -21.68 -0.75 -20.65
C ALA A 351 -21.43 -2.26 -20.53
N SER A 352 -21.65 -3.01 -21.60
CA SER A 352 -21.28 -4.42 -21.72
C SER A 352 -19.90 -4.62 -22.36
N SER A 353 -19.22 -3.54 -22.75
CA SER A 353 -17.89 -3.54 -23.36
C SER A 353 -17.07 -2.37 -22.82
N PRO A 354 -15.73 -2.48 -22.69
CA PRO A 354 -14.88 -1.39 -22.23
C PRO A 354 -14.92 -0.17 -23.15
N LYS A 355 -15.30 -0.34 -24.41
CA LYS A 355 -15.45 0.77 -25.37
C LYS A 355 -16.89 1.31 -25.49
N GLY A 356 -17.82 0.78 -24.68
CA GLY A 356 -19.24 1.15 -24.73
C GLY A 356 -20.05 0.30 -25.71
N PRO A 357 -21.23 0.75 -26.14
CA PRO A 357 -21.82 2.08 -25.86
C PRO A 357 -22.18 2.27 -24.37
N TRP A 358 -21.96 3.48 -23.87
CA TRP A 358 -22.17 3.84 -22.47
C TRP A 358 -23.57 4.39 -22.23
N THR A 359 -24.24 3.90 -21.20
CA THR A 359 -25.54 4.39 -20.74
C THR A 359 -25.36 5.04 -19.36
N LYS A 360 -25.61 6.33 -19.26
CA LYS A 360 -25.55 7.07 -18.00
C LYS A 360 -26.65 6.58 -17.06
N TYR A 361 -26.30 6.48 -15.79
CA TYR A 361 -27.27 6.12 -14.75
C TYR A 361 -28.31 7.24 -14.56
N SER A 362 -29.59 6.90 -14.61
CA SER A 362 -30.69 7.86 -14.53
C SER A 362 -30.80 8.58 -13.17
N GLY A 363 -30.20 8.01 -12.11
CA GLY A 363 -30.12 8.61 -10.77
C GLY A 363 -28.92 9.53 -10.55
N ASN A 364 -28.08 9.78 -11.58
CA ASN A 364 -26.96 10.72 -11.47
C ASN A 364 -27.41 12.14 -11.11
N PRO A 365 -26.57 12.94 -10.41
CA PRO A 365 -25.28 12.54 -9.83
C PRO A 365 -25.45 11.68 -8.57
N ILE A 366 -24.47 10.81 -8.29
CA ILE A 366 -24.45 9.96 -7.10
C ILE A 366 -23.74 10.62 -5.90
N LEU A 367 -22.89 11.60 -6.15
CA LEU A 367 -22.24 12.44 -5.14
C LEU A 367 -22.26 13.90 -5.60
N ARG A 368 -22.87 14.78 -4.79
CA ARG A 368 -22.92 16.24 -4.97
C ARG A 368 -23.39 16.86 -3.66
N ARG A 369 -23.14 18.15 -3.45
CA ARG A 369 -23.46 18.91 -2.22
C ARG A 369 -24.91 18.78 -1.72
N ASP A 370 -25.88 18.51 -2.58
CA ASP A 370 -27.30 18.34 -2.24
C ASP A 370 -27.73 16.88 -2.07
N LYS A 371 -26.83 15.93 -2.35
CA LYS A 371 -27.07 14.51 -2.11
C LYS A 371 -26.72 14.17 -0.66
N GLU A 372 -27.46 13.24 -0.09
CA GLU A 372 -27.40 12.93 1.34
C GLU A 372 -25.96 12.72 1.85
N ALA A 373 -25.15 12.01 1.09
CA ALA A 373 -23.76 11.73 1.46
C ALA A 373 -22.93 13.00 1.72
N ALA A 374 -22.92 13.96 0.78
CA ALA A 374 -22.16 15.20 0.93
C ALA A 374 -22.86 16.21 1.83
N LYS A 375 -24.20 16.28 1.76
CA LYS A 375 -25.02 17.20 2.53
C LYS A 375 -24.90 16.98 4.03
N SER A 376 -24.90 15.74 4.47
CA SER A 376 -24.82 15.38 5.90
C SER A 376 -23.54 15.86 6.58
N VAL A 377 -22.47 16.08 5.82
CA VAL A 377 -21.16 16.56 6.30
C VAL A 377 -20.77 17.93 5.72
N GLY A 378 -21.69 18.62 5.02
CA GLY A 378 -21.51 19.97 4.53
C GLY A 378 -20.47 20.13 3.41
N LEU A 379 -20.24 19.09 2.60
CA LEU A 379 -19.25 19.16 1.51
C LEU A 379 -19.80 19.82 0.26
N VAL A 380 -18.96 20.60 -0.40
CA VAL A 380 -19.22 21.24 -1.69
C VAL A 380 -18.07 20.98 -2.66
N GLY A 381 -18.36 21.04 -3.98
CA GLY A 381 -17.33 20.80 -5.00
C GLY A 381 -16.74 19.39 -4.91
N THR A 382 -17.60 18.39 -4.68
CA THR A 382 -17.19 16.98 -4.51
C THR A 382 -16.97 16.31 -5.86
N GLY A 383 -15.80 15.76 -6.08
CA GLY A 383 -15.53 15.06 -7.35
C GLY A 383 -14.13 14.50 -7.48
N HIS A 384 -13.82 14.09 -8.68
CA HIS A 384 -12.56 13.54 -9.16
C HIS A 384 -11.94 12.57 -8.18
N GLY A 385 -12.46 11.38 -8.16
CA GLY A 385 -12.02 10.31 -7.27
C GLY A 385 -12.10 8.95 -7.92
N ALA A 386 -11.64 7.95 -7.22
CA ALA A 386 -11.59 6.57 -7.69
C ALA A 386 -12.06 5.58 -6.61
N PRO A 387 -12.74 4.50 -7.00
CA PRO A 387 -12.93 3.36 -6.12
C PRO A 387 -11.62 2.60 -5.95
N PHE A 388 -11.40 2.06 -4.76
CA PHE A 388 -10.26 1.21 -4.49
C PHE A 388 -10.66 0.03 -3.59
N VAL A 389 -9.90 -1.07 -3.69
CA VAL A 389 -10.13 -2.29 -2.93
C VAL A 389 -9.41 -2.19 -1.58
N CYS A 390 -10.10 -2.57 -0.51
CA CYS A 390 -9.52 -2.67 0.82
C CYS A 390 -8.94 -4.06 1.10
N ALA A 391 -8.15 -4.19 2.15
CA ALA A 391 -7.54 -5.45 2.60
C ALA A 391 -8.55 -6.61 2.77
N ASN A 392 -9.78 -6.31 3.16
CA ASN A 392 -10.87 -7.28 3.33
C ASN A 392 -11.69 -7.56 2.07
N GLY A 393 -11.25 -7.03 0.90
CA GLY A 393 -11.95 -7.16 -0.38
C GLY A 393 -13.16 -6.23 -0.57
N SER A 394 -13.51 -5.41 0.41
CA SER A 394 -14.56 -4.40 0.24
C SER A 394 -14.03 -3.21 -0.60
N TYR A 395 -14.96 -2.46 -1.18
CA TYR A 395 -14.62 -1.23 -1.90
C TYR A 395 -14.83 0.00 -1.03
N LYS A 396 -13.94 0.98 -1.20
CA LYS A 396 -14.12 2.36 -0.76
C LYS A 396 -13.93 3.30 -1.95
N TYR A 397 -14.34 4.56 -1.77
CA TYR A 397 -14.21 5.61 -2.77
C TYR A 397 -13.47 6.78 -2.14
N ILE A 398 -12.34 7.17 -2.73
CA ILE A 398 -11.65 8.41 -2.38
C ILE A 398 -12.02 9.49 -3.38
N PHE A 399 -12.24 10.72 -2.90
CA PHE A 399 -12.58 11.89 -3.71
C PHE A 399 -12.14 13.17 -3.00
N HIS A 400 -12.08 14.28 -3.72
CA HIS A 400 -11.83 15.56 -3.08
C HIS A 400 -13.10 16.42 -2.95
N ALA A 401 -13.01 17.41 -2.07
CA ALA A 401 -13.98 18.49 -1.96
C ALA A 401 -13.25 19.84 -1.80
N HIS A 402 -13.98 20.93 -1.97
CA HIS A 402 -13.49 22.28 -1.71
C HIS A 402 -13.10 22.46 -0.24
N ALA A 403 -12.21 23.41 0.02
CA ALA A 403 -11.81 23.76 1.38
C ALA A 403 -12.99 24.26 2.23
N SER A 404 -13.93 24.99 1.61
CA SER A 404 -15.15 25.51 2.25
C SER A 404 -16.19 25.92 1.21
N GLU A 405 -17.34 26.39 1.68
CA GLU A 405 -18.38 27.04 0.87
C GLU A 405 -17.88 28.27 0.08
N THR A 406 -16.84 28.92 0.55
CA THR A 406 -16.33 30.18 -0.02
C THR A 406 -14.93 30.06 -0.62
N SER A 407 -14.25 28.93 -0.45
CA SER A 407 -12.90 28.72 -0.95
C SER A 407 -12.76 27.35 -1.61
N VAL A 408 -12.28 27.32 -2.84
CA VAL A 408 -11.98 26.08 -3.57
C VAL A 408 -10.75 25.39 -2.98
N GLY A 409 -9.66 26.11 -2.81
CA GLY A 409 -8.40 25.56 -2.36
C GLY A 409 -8.02 25.90 -0.93
N PRO A 410 -7.19 25.06 -0.28
CA PRO A 410 -6.74 23.78 -0.78
C PRO A 410 -7.86 22.71 -0.79
N ARG A 411 -8.02 22.00 -1.91
CA ARG A 411 -8.93 20.86 -1.99
C ARG A 411 -8.44 19.77 -1.06
N THR A 412 -9.35 19.09 -0.37
CA THR A 412 -9.03 18.05 0.61
C THR A 412 -9.70 16.74 0.24
N SER A 413 -9.03 15.63 0.55
CA SER A 413 -9.53 14.28 0.24
C SER A 413 -10.39 13.70 1.34
N TYR A 414 -11.38 12.92 0.93
CA TYR A 414 -12.34 12.20 1.77
C TYR A 414 -12.46 10.76 1.30
N ILE A 415 -12.68 9.85 2.23
CA ILE A 415 -12.94 8.43 1.95
C ILE A 415 -14.36 8.10 2.39
N SER A 416 -15.08 7.37 1.55
CA SER A 416 -16.43 6.89 1.81
C SER A 416 -16.53 5.39 1.52
N ASN A 417 -17.54 4.73 2.08
CA ASN A 417 -17.92 3.41 1.64
C ASN A 417 -18.49 3.48 0.23
N PHE A 418 -18.13 2.50 -0.58
CA PHE A 418 -18.58 2.35 -1.95
C PHE A 418 -19.16 0.94 -2.14
N ASN A 419 -20.36 0.87 -2.67
CA ASN A 419 -20.99 -0.41 -2.92
C ASN A 419 -21.67 -0.43 -4.29
N ILE A 420 -21.65 -1.60 -4.91
CA ILE A 420 -22.46 -1.91 -6.09
C ILE A 420 -23.46 -2.98 -5.65
N SER A 421 -24.74 -2.64 -5.64
CA SER A 421 -25.82 -3.56 -5.27
C SER A 421 -25.93 -4.74 -6.25
N ASP A 422 -26.72 -5.75 -5.93
CA ASP A 422 -27.01 -6.87 -6.83
C ASP A 422 -27.76 -6.42 -8.10
N LYS A 423 -28.43 -5.27 -8.04
CA LYS A 423 -29.06 -4.63 -9.21
C LYS A 423 -28.08 -3.78 -10.04
N GLY A 424 -26.80 -3.77 -9.71
CA GLY A 424 -25.79 -3.00 -10.41
C GLY A 424 -25.80 -1.49 -10.14
N VAL A 425 -26.43 -1.04 -9.05
CA VAL A 425 -26.49 0.38 -8.69
C VAL A 425 -25.35 0.74 -7.75
N ILE A 426 -24.56 1.75 -8.13
CA ILE A 426 -23.52 2.31 -7.26
C ILE A 426 -24.16 3.20 -6.19
N SER A 427 -23.69 3.05 -4.95
CA SER A 427 -23.98 3.95 -3.83
C SER A 427 -22.71 4.37 -3.11
N ILE A 428 -22.67 5.67 -2.76
CA ILE A 428 -21.69 6.30 -1.86
C ILE A 428 -22.50 6.72 -0.64
N THR A 429 -22.17 6.18 0.55
CA THR A 429 -22.97 6.38 1.74
C THR A 429 -22.38 7.46 2.64
N GLY A 430 -23.24 8.41 3.09
CA GLY A 430 -22.83 9.57 3.89
C GLY A 430 -22.38 9.27 5.31
N GLU A 431 -22.85 8.16 5.87
CA GLU A 431 -22.53 7.77 7.26
C GLU A 431 -21.03 7.49 7.50
N THR A 432 -20.26 7.41 6.45
CA THR A 432 -18.84 7.01 6.50
C THR A 432 -17.92 7.93 5.72
N ILE A 433 -18.39 9.14 5.36
CA ILE A 433 -17.49 10.15 4.75
C ILE A 433 -16.61 10.70 5.86
N GLU A 434 -15.38 10.24 5.90
CA GLU A 434 -14.35 10.73 6.80
C GLU A 434 -13.30 11.51 6.01
N PRO A 435 -12.86 12.69 6.52
CA PRO A 435 -11.70 13.35 5.94
C PRO A 435 -10.48 12.43 6.09
N VAL A 436 -9.75 12.28 5.00
CA VAL A 436 -8.42 11.66 5.05
C VAL A 436 -7.50 12.63 5.79
N ARG A 437 -7.00 12.23 6.93
CA ARG A 437 -6.18 13.07 7.81
C ARG A 437 -4.76 12.55 7.86
N ILE A 438 -3.83 13.48 7.85
CA ILE A 438 -2.47 13.22 8.28
C ILE A 438 -2.48 13.43 9.79
N LYS A 439 -2.15 12.39 10.53
CA LYS A 439 -1.91 12.50 11.97
C LYS A 439 -0.43 12.66 12.24
#